data_2cbee282729cc86bba13dcaeb95e6e86
#
_entry.id   2cbee282729cc86bba13dcaeb95e6e86
#
_cell.length_a   1.000
_cell.length_b   1.000
_cell.length_c   1.000
_cell.angle_alpha   90.00
_cell.angle_beta   90.00
_cell.angle_gamma   90.00
#
_symmetry.space_group_name_H-M   'P 1'
#
loop_
_entity.id
_entity.type
_entity.pdbx_description
1 polymer ?
#
loop_
_entity_poly.entity_id
_entity_poly.type
_entity_poly.pdbx_seq_one_letter_code
_entity_poly.pdbx_strand_id
1 'polypeptide(L)'
;VSVLGKEKFSFDDLIKTPMKDINDFLLPDAPPVYDVTQPSVLEAIGKKGIRRATVIEDCAFTITARQDRTPAQVIDMGGGRYRYLTERECWRLQGYTDADYEAAAAVHKRVGRYTMPLYKQAGNSIPVPIFESMFRKILLGETAESEV
;
A
#
# COMPACT_ATOMS: atom_id res chain seq x y z
N VAL A 1 -20.37 -11.26 -21.28
CA VAL A 1 -19.83 -12.00 -22.44
C VAL A 1 -18.41 -12.38 -22.11
N SER A 2 -18.14 -13.68 -21.86
CA SER A 2 -16.78 -14.18 -21.63
C SER A 2 -16.06 -14.19 -22.97
N VAL A 3 -15.01 -13.39 -23.10
CA VAL A 3 -14.11 -13.40 -24.27
C VAL A 3 -13.18 -14.62 -24.23
N LEU A 4 -13.06 -15.23 -23.08
CA LEU A 4 -12.23 -16.40 -22.79
C LEU A 4 -13.17 -17.61 -22.75
N GLY A 5 -13.13 -18.47 -23.72
CA GLY A 5 -13.89 -19.71 -23.80
C GLY A 5 -14.42 -20.28 -22.48
N LYS A 6 -14.67 -21.56 -22.38
CA LYS A 6 -15.23 -22.23 -21.19
C LYS A 6 -14.21 -22.49 -20.06
N GLU A 7 -13.01 -21.94 -20.13
CA GLU A 7 -12.01 -22.12 -19.08
C GLU A 7 -12.44 -21.39 -17.81
N LYS A 8 -12.52 -22.14 -16.73
CA LYS A 8 -12.82 -21.58 -15.41
C LYS A 8 -11.58 -20.84 -14.91
N PHE A 9 -11.71 -19.52 -14.70
CA PHE A 9 -10.68 -18.74 -14.03
C PHE A 9 -10.57 -19.21 -12.57
N SER A 10 -9.37 -19.53 -12.13
CA SER A 10 -9.02 -19.79 -10.73
C SER A 10 -7.91 -18.86 -10.29
N PHE A 11 -8.02 -18.34 -9.07
CA PHE A 11 -6.95 -17.56 -8.44
C PHE A 11 -5.74 -18.43 -8.06
N ASP A 12 -5.93 -19.75 -7.94
CA ASP A 12 -4.84 -20.67 -7.62
C ASP A 12 -3.85 -20.83 -8.76
N ASP A 13 -4.31 -20.60 -10.00
CA ASP A 13 -3.48 -20.69 -11.21
C ASP A 13 -2.64 -19.42 -11.46
N LEU A 14 -2.83 -18.36 -10.66
CA LEU A 14 -2.10 -17.10 -10.86
C LEU A 14 -0.63 -17.26 -10.45
N ILE A 15 0.25 -16.63 -11.23
CA ILE A 15 1.66 -16.49 -10.88
C ILE A 15 1.75 -15.69 -9.57
N LYS A 16 2.33 -16.33 -8.56
CA LYS A 16 2.47 -15.75 -7.22
C LYS A 16 3.89 -15.24 -7.04
N THR A 17 4.04 -13.94 -6.87
CA THR A 17 5.31 -13.34 -6.47
C THR A 17 5.52 -13.46 -4.97
N PRO A 18 6.75 -13.72 -4.47
CA PRO A 18 7.04 -13.69 -3.05
C PRO A 18 6.67 -12.34 -2.44
N MET A 19 6.09 -12.37 -1.24
CA MET A 19 5.82 -11.16 -0.48
C MET A 19 7.13 -10.51 -0.07
N LYS A 20 7.27 -9.21 -0.35
CA LYS A 20 8.42 -8.41 0.07
C LYS A 20 8.23 -7.93 1.51
N ASP A 21 9.34 -7.71 2.20
CA ASP A 21 9.34 -7.10 3.52
C ASP A 21 8.83 -5.65 3.43
N ILE A 22 8.13 -5.20 4.46
CA ILE A 22 7.63 -3.82 4.51
C ILE A 22 8.76 -2.78 4.35
N ASN A 23 9.94 -3.08 4.88
CA ASN A 23 11.10 -2.21 4.81
C ASN A 23 11.59 -1.93 3.39
N ASP A 24 11.29 -2.82 2.42
CA ASP A 24 11.62 -2.61 1.00
C ASP A 24 10.84 -1.43 0.39
N PHE A 25 9.74 -1.05 1.02
CA PHE A 25 8.85 0.02 0.54
C PHE A 25 9.04 1.34 1.29
N LEU A 26 9.64 1.29 2.50
CA LEU A 26 9.77 2.46 3.36
C LEU A 26 10.87 3.41 2.88
N LEU A 27 10.66 4.70 3.14
CA LEU A 27 11.68 5.72 2.98
C LEU A 27 12.56 5.74 4.24
N PRO A 28 13.90 5.69 4.11
CA PRO A 28 14.80 5.75 5.25
C PRO A 28 14.67 7.07 6.02
N ASP A 29 14.46 8.18 5.31
CA ASP A 29 14.41 9.54 5.85
C ASP A 29 13.03 10.19 5.57
N ALA A 30 11.97 9.61 6.14
CA ALA A 30 10.65 10.21 6.02
C ALA A 30 10.60 11.54 6.81
N PRO A 31 10.07 12.64 6.20
CA PRO A 31 10.01 13.93 6.86
C PRO A 31 9.17 13.91 8.15
N PRO A 32 9.54 14.69 9.19
CA PRO A 32 8.82 14.73 10.48
C PRO A 32 7.35 15.12 10.40
N VAL A 33 6.91 15.67 9.28
CA VAL A 33 5.49 15.96 9.05
C VAL A 33 4.61 14.72 9.12
N TYR A 34 5.17 13.53 8.92
CA TYR A 34 4.45 12.27 9.03
C TYR A 34 4.42 11.71 10.46
N ASP A 35 5.13 12.31 11.42
CA ASP A 35 5.14 11.87 12.82
C ASP A 35 3.71 11.90 13.40
N VAL A 36 3.37 10.87 14.15
CA VAL A 36 2.10 10.80 14.87
C VAL A 36 2.15 11.73 16.07
N THR A 37 1.37 12.78 16.03
CA THR A 37 1.28 13.79 17.11
C THR A 37 -0.05 13.75 17.85
N GLN A 38 -1.02 12.99 17.37
CA GLN A 38 -2.35 12.92 17.96
C GLN A 38 -2.34 12.01 19.21
N PRO A 39 -2.67 12.53 20.40
CA PRO A 39 -2.67 11.74 21.63
C PRO A 39 -3.58 10.52 21.55
N SER A 40 -4.76 10.67 20.94
CA SER A 40 -5.73 9.58 20.77
C SER A 40 -5.24 8.41 19.91
N VAL A 41 -4.31 8.66 18.98
CA VAL A 41 -3.67 7.63 18.17
C VAL A 41 -2.54 6.97 18.97
N LEU A 42 -1.67 7.78 19.58
CA LEU A 42 -0.56 7.29 20.42
C LEU A 42 -1.05 6.40 21.56
N GLU A 43 -2.11 6.84 22.26
CA GLU A 43 -2.71 6.07 23.34
C GLU A 43 -3.39 4.77 22.89
N ALA A 44 -3.76 4.66 21.62
CA ALA A 44 -4.40 3.48 21.07
C ALA A 44 -3.41 2.41 20.61
N ILE A 45 -2.14 2.77 20.41
CA ILE A 45 -1.09 1.84 19.98
C ILE A 45 -0.88 0.80 21.08
N GLY A 46 -0.94 -0.48 20.71
CA GLY A 46 -0.76 -1.61 21.62
C GLY A 46 -1.96 -1.94 22.52
N LYS A 47 -3.04 -1.18 22.52
CA LYS A 47 -4.24 -1.49 23.30
C LYS A 47 -5.10 -2.54 22.60
N LYS A 48 -5.36 -3.67 23.29
CA LYS A 48 -6.27 -4.71 22.79
C LYS A 48 -7.71 -4.16 22.68
N GLY A 49 -8.37 -4.45 21.56
CA GLY A 49 -9.78 -4.15 21.32
C GLY A 49 -10.07 -2.77 20.71
N ILE A 50 -9.14 -1.82 20.71
CA ILE A 50 -9.32 -0.51 20.10
C ILE A 50 -8.43 -0.43 18.87
N ARG A 51 -8.95 -0.81 17.70
CA ARG A 51 -8.21 -0.73 16.41
C ARG A 51 -8.17 0.69 15.86
N ARG A 52 -7.70 1.66 16.66
CA ARG A 52 -7.51 3.04 16.18
C ARG A 52 -6.16 3.24 15.48
N ALA A 53 -5.15 2.50 15.92
CA ALA A 53 -3.83 2.49 15.31
C ALA A 53 -3.22 1.09 15.41
N THR A 54 -2.59 0.64 14.35
CA THR A 54 -1.89 -0.64 14.27
C THR A 54 -0.47 -0.38 13.81
N VAL A 55 0.51 -0.90 14.53
CA VAL A 55 1.90 -0.89 14.09
C VAL A 55 2.04 -1.91 12.95
N ILE A 56 2.68 -1.49 11.88
CA ILE A 56 3.03 -2.37 10.77
C ILE A 56 4.32 -3.09 11.16
N GLU A 57 4.26 -4.40 11.26
CA GLU A 57 5.42 -5.27 11.57
C GLU A 57 5.96 -5.91 10.28
N ASP A 58 5.19 -6.79 9.66
CA ASP A 58 5.63 -7.55 8.48
C ASP A 58 4.98 -7.04 7.19
N CYS A 59 3.68 -6.75 7.23
CA CYS A 59 2.92 -6.31 6.06
C CYS A 59 1.93 -5.20 6.39
N ALA A 60 1.74 -4.32 5.42
CA ALA A 60 0.72 -3.29 5.51
C ALA A 60 -0.69 -3.89 5.30
N PHE A 61 -1.67 -3.36 6.05
CA PHE A 61 -3.08 -3.61 5.77
C PHE A 61 -3.53 -2.82 4.55
N THR A 62 -4.81 -2.91 4.22
CA THR A 62 -5.42 -2.16 3.12
C THR A 62 -5.01 -0.68 3.14
N ILE A 63 -4.41 -0.22 2.06
CA ILE A 63 -4.07 1.19 1.89
C ILE A 63 -5.37 1.97 1.68
N THR A 64 -5.63 2.93 2.56
CA THR A 64 -6.82 3.77 2.50
C THR A 64 -6.53 5.12 1.85
N ALA A 65 -7.56 5.84 1.45
CA ALA A 65 -7.43 7.18 0.88
C ALA A 65 -6.92 8.24 1.88
N ARG A 66 -6.80 7.88 3.16
CA ARG A 66 -6.26 8.74 4.22
C ARG A 66 -5.54 7.91 5.27
N GLN A 67 -4.24 8.12 5.43
CA GLN A 67 -3.42 7.40 6.39
C GLN A 67 -3.46 8.00 7.81
N ASP A 68 -3.83 9.27 7.93
CA ASP A 68 -3.93 10.02 9.19
C ASP A 68 -5.27 9.82 9.93
N ARG A 69 -6.13 8.91 9.46
CA ARG A 69 -7.43 8.61 10.06
C ARG A 69 -7.53 7.18 10.56
N THR A 70 -8.42 6.99 11.51
CA THR A 70 -8.76 5.70 12.11
C THR A 70 -9.47 4.78 11.10
N PRO A 71 -9.06 3.50 10.99
CA PRO A 71 -7.90 2.89 11.66
C PRO A 71 -6.58 3.31 11.01
N ALA A 72 -5.68 3.89 11.77
CA ALA A 72 -4.38 4.31 11.27
C ALA A 72 -3.39 3.13 11.23
N GLN A 73 -2.54 3.10 10.22
CA GLN A 73 -1.37 2.25 10.16
C GLN A 73 -0.13 3.10 10.43
N VAL A 74 0.72 2.64 11.32
CA VAL A 74 1.89 3.41 11.75
C VAL A 74 3.16 2.56 11.71
N ILE A 75 4.27 3.22 11.44
CA ILE A 75 5.61 2.63 11.50
C ILE A 75 6.22 3.01 12.85
N ASP A 76 6.76 2.03 13.56
CA ASP A 76 7.55 2.28 14.78
C ASP A 76 8.95 2.76 14.39
N MET A 77 9.31 3.95 14.86
CA MET A 77 10.62 4.56 14.64
C MET A 77 11.58 4.35 15.80
N GLY A 78 11.14 3.57 16.80
CA GLY A 78 11.87 3.39 18.06
C GLY A 78 11.70 4.56 19.03
N GLY A 79 12.07 4.33 20.29
CA GLY A 79 11.98 5.34 21.35
C GLY A 79 10.58 5.90 21.62
N GLY A 80 9.53 5.16 21.28
CA GLY A 80 8.13 5.59 21.43
C GLY A 80 7.66 6.58 20.37
N ARG A 81 8.41 6.74 19.28
CA ARG A 81 8.03 7.56 18.13
C ARG A 81 7.40 6.71 17.06
N TYR A 82 6.31 7.21 16.49
CA TYR A 82 5.57 6.55 15.42
C TYR A 82 5.31 7.54 14.29
N ARG A 83 5.24 7.05 13.05
CA ARG A 83 4.88 7.85 11.90
C ARG A 83 3.83 7.15 11.02
N TYR A 84 3.11 7.93 10.25
CA TYR A 84 2.25 7.41 9.18
C TYR A 84 3.08 7.02 7.96
N LEU A 85 2.54 6.15 7.12
CA LEU A 85 3.06 5.94 5.77
C LEU A 85 2.99 7.25 4.97
N THR A 86 4.03 7.52 4.20
CA THR A 86 4.04 8.65 3.25
C THR A 86 3.22 8.31 2.01
N GLU A 87 2.86 9.33 1.21
CA GLU A 87 2.18 9.12 -0.06
C GLU A 87 2.98 8.20 -0.99
N ARG A 88 4.31 8.41 -1.08
CA ARG A 88 5.21 7.61 -1.91
C ARG A 88 5.24 6.14 -1.46
N GLU A 89 5.31 5.88 -0.17
CA GLU A 89 5.27 4.52 0.38
C GLU A 89 3.93 3.83 0.07
N CYS A 90 2.82 4.55 0.17
CA CYS A 90 1.51 4.04 -0.23
C CYS A 90 1.46 3.66 -1.72
N TRP A 91 2.09 4.45 -2.60
CA TRP A 91 2.19 4.14 -4.03
C TRP A 91 3.05 2.91 -4.28
N ARG A 92 4.21 2.81 -3.63
CA ARG A 92 5.09 1.62 -3.70
C ARG A 92 4.37 0.35 -3.24
N LEU A 93 3.62 0.41 -2.14
CA LEU A 93 2.84 -0.71 -1.61
C LEU A 93 1.71 -1.16 -2.56
N GLN A 94 1.22 -0.27 -3.41
CA GLN A 94 0.29 -0.61 -4.49
C GLN A 94 0.99 -1.14 -5.75
N GLY A 95 2.34 -1.18 -5.76
CA GLY A 95 3.12 -1.71 -6.88
C GLY A 95 3.48 -0.68 -7.94
N TYR A 96 3.23 0.62 -7.71
CA TYR A 96 3.68 1.68 -8.60
C TYR A 96 5.17 1.98 -8.41
N THR A 97 5.81 2.41 -9.47
CA THR A 97 7.21 2.85 -9.43
C THR A 97 7.34 4.26 -8.86
N ASP A 98 8.55 4.62 -8.44
CA ASP A 98 8.83 6.01 -8.05
C ASP A 98 8.64 7.00 -9.20
N ALA A 99 8.86 6.58 -10.45
CA ALA A 99 8.61 7.40 -11.63
C ALA A 99 7.11 7.71 -11.80
N ASP A 100 6.24 6.73 -11.56
CA ASP A 100 4.78 6.93 -11.59
C ASP A 100 4.35 7.93 -10.50
N TYR A 101 4.90 7.77 -9.29
CA TYR A 101 4.65 8.69 -8.19
C TYR A 101 5.09 10.12 -8.53
N GLU A 102 6.31 10.30 -9.06
CA GLU A 102 6.83 11.63 -9.41
C GLU A 102 6.00 12.30 -10.50
N ALA A 103 5.57 11.54 -11.51
CA ALA A 103 4.70 12.06 -12.57
C ALA A 103 3.36 12.57 -11.99
N ALA A 104 2.76 11.82 -11.06
CA ALA A 104 1.55 12.26 -10.37
C ALA A 104 1.80 13.44 -9.43
N ALA A 105 2.91 13.43 -8.70
CA ALA A 105 3.27 14.50 -7.76
C ALA A 105 3.52 15.84 -8.47
N ALA A 106 4.04 15.81 -9.70
CA ALA A 106 4.29 17.01 -10.50
C ALA A 106 3.02 17.84 -10.79
N VAL A 107 1.85 17.18 -10.85
CA VAL A 107 0.56 17.85 -11.13
C VAL A 107 -0.25 18.16 -9.87
N HIS A 108 0.15 17.64 -8.70
CA HIS A 108 -0.56 17.81 -7.45
C HIS A 108 0.24 18.66 -6.46
N LYS A 109 -0.20 19.91 -6.26
CA LYS A 109 0.41 20.77 -5.24
C LYS A 109 0.02 20.30 -3.85
N ARG A 110 0.99 20.27 -2.95
CA ARG A 110 0.75 20.04 -1.53
C ARG A 110 -0.05 21.20 -0.93
N VAL A 111 -1.17 20.87 -0.29
CA VAL A 111 -1.98 21.82 0.47
C VAL A 111 -2.12 21.29 1.89
N GLY A 112 -1.54 21.99 2.86
CA GLY A 112 -1.51 21.56 4.24
C GLY A 112 -0.43 20.52 4.56
N ARG A 113 -0.75 19.57 5.44
CA ARG A 113 0.20 18.59 5.97
C ARG A 113 0.64 17.56 4.93
N TYR A 114 -0.29 17.10 4.10
CA TYR A 114 -0.11 16.03 3.13
C TYR A 114 -0.59 16.42 1.74
N THR A 115 -0.13 15.68 0.72
CA THR A 115 -0.68 15.79 -0.63
C THR A 115 -1.86 14.81 -0.76
N MET A 116 -3.01 15.23 -0.23
CA MET A 116 -4.21 14.38 -0.13
C MET A 116 -4.65 13.70 -1.44
N PRO A 117 -4.54 14.33 -2.63
CA PRO A 117 -4.84 13.64 -3.90
C PRO A 117 -4.00 12.39 -4.12
N LEU A 118 -2.72 12.39 -3.74
CA LEU A 118 -1.82 11.23 -3.90
C LEU A 118 -2.20 10.07 -2.99
N TYR A 119 -2.57 10.34 -1.72
CA TYR A 119 -3.14 9.30 -0.85
C TYR A 119 -4.44 8.73 -1.40
N LYS A 120 -5.31 9.62 -1.92
CA LYS A 120 -6.59 9.21 -2.49
C LYS A 120 -6.40 8.33 -3.73
N GLN A 121 -5.43 8.65 -4.57
CA GLN A 121 -5.10 7.83 -5.74
C GLN A 121 -4.60 6.45 -5.31
N ALA A 122 -3.64 6.37 -4.38
CA ALA A 122 -3.15 5.11 -3.85
C ALA A 122 -4.27 4.28 -3.21
N GLY A 123 -5.08 4.88 -2.34
CA GLY A 123 -6.14 4.18 -1.61
C GLY A 123 -7.34 3.74 -2.45
N ASN A 124 -7.59 4.41 -3.58
CA ASN A 124 -8.62 4.01 -4.54
C ASN A 124 -8.07 3.08 -5.64
N SER A 125 -6.79 2.85 -5.65
CA SER A 125 -6.11 1.96 -6.59
C SER A 125 -6.28 0.50 -6.18
N ILE A 126 -5.92 -0.38 -7.08
CA ILE A 126 -5.80 -1.81 -6.82
C ILE A 126 -4.33 -2.19 -7.02
N PRO A 127 -3.77 -3.10 -6.21
CA PRO A 127 -2.35 -3.47 -6.34
C PRO A 127 -2.01 -3.96 -7.75
N VAL A 128 -1.08 -3.27 -8.39
CA VAL A 128 -0.65 -3.53 -9.78
C VAL A 128 -0.25 -5.01 -10.00
N PRO A 129 0.55 -5.66 -9.11
CA PRO A 129 0.98 -7.04 -9.32
C PRO A 129 -0.18 -8.05 -9.41
N ILE A 130 -1.29 -7.80 -8.69
CA ILE A 130 -2.47 -8.67 -8.74
C ILE A 130 -3.10 -8.61 -10.14
N PHE A 131 -3.30 -7.38 -10.66
CA PHE A 131 -3.87 -7.21 -12.00
C PHE A 131 -2.95 -7.72 -13.08
N GLU A 132 -1.65 -7.49 -12.96
CA GLU A 132 -0.67 -7.99 -13.90
C GLU A 132 -0.76 -9.52 -14.00
N SER A 133 -0.76 -10.23 -12.87
CA SER A 133 -0.91 -11.69 -12.84
C SER A 133 -2.23 -12.16 -13.44
N MET A 134 -3.34 -11.47 -13.13
CA MET A 134 -4.65 -11.77 -13.72
C MET A 134 -4.65 -11.58 -15.23
N PHE A 135 -4.11 -10.47 -15.75
CA PHE A 135 -4.09 -10.19 -17.17
C PHE A 135 -3.14 -11.13 -17.93
N ARG A 136 -2.00 -11.51 -17.36
CA ARG A 136 -1.11 -12.52 -17.93
C ARG A 136 -1.86 -13.83 -18.13
N LYS A 137 -2.59 -14.31 -17.12
CA LYS A 137 -3.43 -15.50 -17.28
C LYS A 137 -4.53 -15.31 -18.33
N ILE A 138 -5.27 -14.21 -18.26
CA ILE A 138 -6.44 -13.99 -19.10
C ILE A 138 -6.07 -13.77 -20.58
N LEU A 139 -5.01 -13.02 -20.85
CA LEU A 139 -4.65 -12.60 -22.21
C LEU A 139 -3.60 -13.49 -22.85
N LEU A 140 -2.68 -14.04 -22.06
CA LEU A 140 -1.52 -14.80 -22.53
C LEU A 140 -1.62 -16.30 -22.20
N GLY A 141 -2.55 -16.68 -21.32
CA GLY A 141 -2.68 -18.08 -20.86
C GLY A 141 -1.57 -18.49 -19.89
N GLU A 142 -0.76 -17.54 -19.40
CA GLU A 142 0.34 -17.82 -18.48
C GLU A 142 -0.20 -18.27 -17.11
N THR A 143 0.37 -19.34 -16.56
CA THR A 143 0.02 -19.89 -15.24
C THR A 143 1.27 -20.12 -14.42
N ALA A 144 1.12 -20.36 -13.13
CA ALA A 144 2.24 -20.71 -12.24
C ALA A 144 3.06 -21.92 -12.73
N GLU A 145 2.45 -22.83 -13.51
CA GLU A 145 3.12 -24.01 -14.09
C GLU A 145 3.95 -23.71 -15.34
N SER A 146 3.78 -22.52 -15.93
CA SER A 146 4.50 -22.14 -17.17
C SER A 146 5.90 -21.58 -16.91
N GLU A 147 6.29 -21.36 -15.67
CA GLU A 147 7.59 -20.78 -15.27
C GLU A 147 8.63 -21.84 -14.80
N VAL A 148 8.38 -23.15 -15.00
CA VAL A 148 9.29 -24.24 -14.61
C VAL A 148 10.12 -24.70 -15.79
#